data_35fefe5d491a69131e20ce520930d4cb
#
_entry.id   35fefe5d491a69131e20ce520930d4cb
#
_cell.length_a   1.000
_cell.length_b   1.000
_cell.length_c   1.000
_cell.angle_alpha   90.00
_cell.angle_beta   90.00
_cell.angle_gamma   90.00
#
_symmetry.space_group_name_H-M   'P 1'
#
loop_
_entity.id
_entity.type
_entity.pdbx_description
1 polymer ?
#
loop_
_entity_poly.entity_id
_entity_poly.type
_entity_poly.pdbx_seq_one_letter_code
_entity_poly.pdbx_strand_id
1 'polypeptide(L)'
;MNTSVIQVGQLGIDYIVDGAETKSLGMFELTVPPGSNVPPPHSHTNNEECVYVLAGTLRYTVGAETRDLTVGQTMSTPRGAVHAFSNPFAETARALIVNSPDIGAQYFRDVAAVVNAGGPPDKAALVSVMARYGLVPAPPN
;
A
#
# COMPACT_ATOMS: atom_id res chain seq x y z
N MET A 1 16.04 12.09 -14.05
CA MET A 1 16.17 10.77 -13.45
C MET A 1 15.42 10.71 -12.13
N ASN A 2 14.50 9.82 -12.01
CA ASN A 2 13.68 9.74 -10.81
C ASN A 2 14.34 8.85 -9.75
N THR A 3 14.86 9.48 -8.68
CA THR A 3 15.45 8.77 -7.55
C THR A 3 14.48 8.68 -6.37
N SER A 4 13.21 9.03 -6.58
CA SER A 4 12.24 9.18 -5.51
C SER A 4 11.47 7.89 -5.19
N VAL A 5 11.79 6.77 -5.84
CA VAL A 5 11.14 5.51 -5.54
C VAL A 5 11.55 5.03 -4.15
N ILE A 6 10.57 4.80 -3.30
CA ILE A 6 10.77 4.25 -1.97
C ILE A 6 10.68 2.74 -2.09
N GLN A 7 11.75 2.04 -1.73
CA GLN A 7 11.78 0.59 -1.76
C GLN A 7 11.38 0.06 -0.39
N VAL A 8 10.29 -0.71 -0.34
CA VAL A 8 9.78 -1.34 0.88
C VAL A 8 9.84 -2.86 0.67
N GLY A 9 10.94 -3.48 1.10
CA GLY A 9 11.22 -4.86 0.73
C GLY A 9 11.30 -4.99 -0.79
N GLN A 10 10.42 -5.78 -1.38
CA GLN A 10 10.34 -5.97 -2.84
C GLN A 10 9.41 -4.95 -3.51
N LEU A 11 8.61 -4.22 -2.73
CA LEU A 11 7.64 -3.27 -3.26
C LEU A 11 8.31 -1.95 -3.63
N GLY A 12 7.89 -1.36 -4.76
CA GLY A 12 8.29 -0.02 -5.15
C GLY A 12 7.15 0.97 -4.96
N ILE A 13 7.43 2.10 -4.32
CA ILE A 13 6.48 3.18 -4.09
C ILE A 13 7.04 4.44 -4.74
N ASP A 14 6.44 4.90 -5.83
CA ASP A 14 6.87 6.10 -6.54
C ASP A 14 5.82 7.19 -6.37
N TYR A 15 6.09 8.17 -5.50
CA TYR A 15 5.15 9.24 -5.20
C TYR A 15 5.06 10.23 -6.36
N ILE A 16 3.83 10.49 -6.80
CA ILE A 16 3.51 11.44 -7.87
C ILE A 16 3.02 12.75 -7.26
N VAL A 17 2.10 12.66 -6.29
CA VAL A 17 1.57 13.81 -5.55
C VAL A 17 1.61 13.47 -4.07
N ASP A 18 2.35 14.25 -3.28
CA ASP A 18 2.36 14.14 -1.83
C ASP A 18 1.50 15.24 -1.23
N GLY A 19 0.31 14.87 -0.77
CA GLY A 19 -0.66 15.81 -0.21
C GLY A 19 -0.74 15.82 1.31
N ALA A 20 0.22 15.17 2.00
CA ALA A 20 0.11 14.96 3.44
C ALA A 20 0.11 16.28 4.24
N GLU A 21 0.99 17.23 3.89
CA GLU A 21 1.12 18.49 4.62
C GLU A 21 -0.16 19.33 4.59
N THR A 22 -0.84 19.34 3.46
CA THR A 22 -2.05 20.14 3.26
C THR A 22 -3.34 19.34 3.47
N LYS A 23 -3.22 18.08 3.87
CA LYS A 23 -4.34 17.14 4.03
C LYS A 23 -5.20 17.06 2.77
N SER A 24 -4.53 17.06 1.63
CA SER A 24 -5.15 16.94 0.31
C SER A 24 -4.87 15.57 -0.30
N LEU A 25 -5.33 15.38 -1.53
CA LEU A 25 -5.19 14.12 -2.25
C LEU A 25 -3.72 13.74 -2.45
N GLY A 26 -3.41 12.47 -2.29
CA GLY A 26 -2.13 11.87 -2.64
C GLY A 26 -2.25 10.85 -3.75
N MET A 27 -1.17 10.65 -4.47
CA MET A 27 -1.13 9.72 -5.58
C MET A 27 0.27 9.12 -5.71
N PHE A 28 0.35 7.80 -5.81
CA PHE A 28 1.63 7.12 -6.06
C PHE A 28 1.44 5.89 -6.93
N GLU A 29 2.52 5.49 -7.58
CA GLU A 29 2.56 4.23 -8.33
C GLU A 29 3.16 3.14 -7.45
N LEU A 30 2.44 2.03 -7.34
CA LEU A 30 2.84 0.84 -6.60
C LEU A 30 3.32 -0.22 -7.58
N THR A 31 4.51 -0.76 -7.35
CA THR A 31 5.05 -1.88 -8.10
C THR A 31 5.14 -3.11 -7.21
N VAL A 32 4.53 -4.21 -7.64
CA VAL A 32 4.45 -5.46 -6.87
C VAL A 32 4.98 -6.60 -7.74
N PRO A 33 6.24 -7.01 -7.55
CA PRO A 33 6.78 -8.19 -8.24
C PRO A 33 6.05 -9.48 -7.83
N PRO A 34 6.10 -10.55 -8.65
CA PRO A 34 5.49 -11.82 -8.31
C PRO A 34 5.92 -12.35 -6.94
N GLY A 35 4.96 -12.81 -6.15
CA GLY A 35 5.23 -13.43 -4.85
C GLY A 35 5.81 -12.51 -3.80
N SER A 36 5.72 -11.19 -3.98
CA SER A 36 6.26 -10.23 -3.01
C SER A 36 5.60 -10.37 -1.65
N ASN A 37 6.41 -10.19 -0.60
CA ASN A 37 5.88 -9.94 0.73
C ASN A 37 5.15 -8.61 0.72
N VAL A 38 3.95 -8.60 1.30
CA VAL A 38 3.06 -7.45 1.31
C VAL A 38 2.73 -7.06 2.74
N PRO A 39 2.25 -5.83 2.97
CA PRO A 39 1.78 -5.45 4.30
C PRO A 39 0.65 -6.35 4.77
N PRO A 40 0.51 -6.56 6.09
CA PRO A 40 -0.64 -7.31 6.59
C PRO A 40 -1.94 -6.58 6.25
N PRO A 41 -3.07 -7.31 6.18
CA PRO A 41 -4.37 -6.66 6.02
C PRO A 41 -4.59 -5.60 7.09
N HIS A 42 -5.10 -4.44 6.69
CA HIS A 42 -5.28 -3.31 7.61
C HIS A 42 -6.39 -2.38 7.11
N SER A 43 -6.79 -1.45 7.96
CA SER A 43 -7.73 -0.39 7.61
C SER A 43 -7.07 0.98 7.84
N HIS A 44 -7.59 1.99 7.14
CA HIS A 44 -7.19 3.38 7.32
C HIS A 44 -8.30 4.14 8.05
N THR A 45 -7.97 4.71 9.20
CA THR A 45 -8.93 5.51 9.97
C THR A 45 -9.26 6.81 9.26
N ASN A 46 -8.28 7.42 8.59
CA ASN A 46 -8.37 8.80 8.13
C ASN A 46 -8.42 8.96 6.60
N ASN A 47 -8.25 7.87 5.85
CA ASN A 47 -8.07 7.95 4.40
C ASN A 47 -9.03 7.03 3.67
N GLU A 48 -9.50 7.47 2.52
CA GLU A 48 -10.07 6.60 1.50
C GLU A 48 -8.98 6.26 0.50
N GLU A 49 -9.01 5.05 -0.05
CA GLU A 49 -8.01 4.60 -1.00
C GLU A 49 -8.65 4.00 -2.23
N CYS A 50 -8.12 4.33 -3.40
CA CYS A 50 -8.55 3.75 -4.66
C CYS A 50 -7.33 3.16 -5.37
N VAL A 51 -7.48 1.97 -5.93
CA VAL A 51 -6.46 1.31 -6.75
C VAL A 51 -6.91 1.25 -8.19
N TYR A 52 -6.00 1.55 -9.12
CA TYR A 52 -6.22 1.45 -10.56
C TYR A 52 -5.03 0.73 -11.20
N VAL A 53 -5.26 -0.44 -11.78
CA VAL A 53 -4.17 -1.28 -12.30
C VAL A 53 -3.68 -0.76 -13.65
N LEU A 54 -2.36 -0.57 -13.74
CA LEU A 54 -1.66 -0.07 -14.94
C LEU A 54 -1.01 -1.19 -15.75
N ALA A 55 -0.53 -2.26 -15.08
CA ALA A 55 0.14 -3.37 -15.74
C ALA A 55 0.02 -4.63 -14.88
N GLY A 56 -0.01 -5.78 -15.52
CA GLY A 56 -0.11 -7.07 -14.84
C GLY A 56 -1.48 -7.30 -14.21
N THR A 57 -1.52 -8.15 -13.20
CA THR A 57 -2.72 -8.49 -12.42
C THR A 57 -2.41 -8.36 -10.94
N LEU A 58 -3.25 -7.66 -10.22
CA LEU A 58 -3.12 -7.48 -8.77
C LEU A 58 -4.34 -8.05 -8.07
N ARG A 59 -4.11 -8.99 -7.15
CA ARG A 59 -5.20 -9.47 -6.29
C ARG A 59 -5.45 -8.47 -5.20
N TYR A 60 -6.68 -8.02 -5.06
CA TYR A 60 -7.05 -6.96 -4.12
C TYR A 60 -8.31 -7.36 -3.35
N THR A 61 -8.27 -7.18 -2.03
CA THR A 61 -9.37 -7.53 -1.13
C THR A 61 -9.82 -6.29 -0.38
N VAL A 62 -11.12 -6.04 -0.38
CA VAL A 62 -11.76 -5.00 0.43
C VAL A 62 -12.91 -5.67 1.19
N GLY A 63 -12.81 -5.73 2.52
CA GLY A 63 -13.77 -6.45 3.34
C GLY A 63 -13.81 -7.94 2.96
N ALA A 64 -14.97 -8.43 2.58
CA ALA A 64 -15.17 -9.83 2.16
C ALA A 64 -15.00 -10.05 0.65
N GLU A 65 -14.75 -9.00 -0.13
CA GLU A 65 -14.68 -9.09 -1.58
C GLU A 65 -13.23 -9.14 -2.06
N THR A 66 -12.88 -10.18 -2.81
CA THR A 66 -11.57 -10.33 -3.43
C THR A 66 -11.74 -10.35 -4.94
N ARG A 67 -10.92 -9.55 -5.64
CA ARG A 67 -10.87 -9.53 -7.10
C ARG A 67 -9.44 -9.60 -7.60
N ASP A 68 -9.26 -10.23 -8.75
CA ASP A 68 -8.02 -10.18 -9.50
C ASP A 68 -8.16 -9.07 -10.55
N LEU A 69 -7.57 -7.91 -10.22
CA LEU A 69 -7.70 -6.72 -11.05
C LEU A 69 -6.67 -6.75 -12.19
N THR A 70 -7.15 -6.58 -13.41
CA THR A 70 -6.31 -6.45 -14.61
C THR A 70 -6.26 -4.99 -15.04
N VAL A 71 -5.50 -4.70 -16.09
CA VAL A 71 -5.28 -3.34 -16.59
C VAL A 71 -6.61 -2.59 -16.79
N GLY A 72 -6.70 -1.40 -16.21
CA GLY A 72 -7.88 -0.54 -16.30
C GLY A 72 -8.97 -0.84 -15.27
N GLN A 73 -8.78 -1.85 -14.41
CA GLN A 73 -9.74 -2.18 -13.37
C GLN A 73 -9.38 -1.54 -12.05
N THR A 74 -10.39 -1.32 -11.21
CA THR A 74 -10.27 -0.53 -9.99
C THR A 74 -11.10 -1.12 -8.85
N MET A 75 -10.66 -0.86 -7.63
CA MET A 75 -11.46 -1.03 -6.40
C MET A 75 -11.27 0.17 -5.50
N SER A 76 -12.31 0.53 -4.77
CA SER A 76 -12.26 1.58 -3.76
C SER A 76 -12.33 0.98 -2.37
N THR A 77 -11.54 1.53 -1.44
CA THR A 77 -11.54 1.16 -0.04
C THR A 77 -12.05 2.35 0.79
N PRO A 78 -13.28 2.28 1.33
CA PRO A 78 -13.77 3.31 2.24
C PRO A 78 -12.95 3.36 3.53
N ARG A 79 -13.02 4.48 4.22
CA ARG A 79 -12.42 4.61 5.56
C ARG A 79 -12.92 3.49 6.47
N GLY A 80 -12.01 2.88 7.21
CA GLY A 80 -12.33 1.82 8.15
C GLY A 80 -12.49 0.43 7.54
N ALA A 81 -12.56 0.31 6.24
CA ALA A 81 -12.65 -1.01 5.59
C ALA A 81 -11.28 -1.70 5.58
N VAL A 82 -11.26 -2.96 5.97
CA VAL A 82 -10.03 -3.77 5.90
C VAL A 82 -9.73 -4.09 4.45
N HIS A 83 -8.48 -3.87 4.04
CA HIS A 83 -8.03 -4.19 2.69
C HIS A 83 -6.65 -4.83 2.69
N ALA A 84 -6.35 -5.50 1.60
CA ALA A 84 -5.07 -6.17 1.38
C ALA A 84 -4.85 -6.36 -0.12
N PHE A 85 -3.60 -6.49 -0.51
CA PHE A 85 -3.25 -6.87 -1.88
C PHE A 85 -2.19 -7.95 -1.89
N SER A 86 -2.06 -8.64 -3.02
CA SER A 86 -1.00 -9.60 -3.26
C SER A 86 -0.80 -9.80 -4.76
N ASN A 87 0.36 -10.36 -5.13
CA ASN A 87 0.61 -10.75 -6.51
C ASN A 87 1.02 -12.22 -6.57
N PRO A 88 0.06 -13.15 -6.64
CA PRO A 88 0.37 -14.57 -6.80
C PRO A 88 0.58 -14.98 -8.26
N PHE A 89 0.63 -14.01 -9.17
CA PHE A 89 0.76 -14.26 -10.62
C PHE A 89 2.20 -14.20 -11.08
N ALA A 90 2.43 -14.47 -12.36
CA ALA A 90 3.79 -14.62 -12.91
C ALA A 90 4.44 -13.31 -13.35
N GLU A 91 3.63 -12.23 -13.49
CA GLU A 91 4.12 -10.94 -13.98
C GLU A 91 4.08 -9.89 -12.89
N THR A 92 4.99 -8.92 -12.96
CA THR A 92 4.97 -7.76 -12.07
C THR A 92 3.70 -6.94 -12.30
N ALA A 93 3.01 -6.59 -11.22
CA ALA A 93 1.87 -5.70 -11.25
C ALA A 93 2.29 -4.28 -10.96
N ARG A 94 1.68 -3.32 -11.65
CA ARG A 94 1.82 -1.90 -11.37
C ARG A 94 0.43 -1.30 -11.23
N ALA A 95 0.26 -0.45 -10.24
CA ALA A 95 -1.04 0.18 -9.98
C ALA A 95 -0.85 1.62 -9.53
N LEU A 96 -1.81 2.46 -9.90
CA LEU A 96 -1.93 3.80 -9.36
C LEU A 96 -2.75 3.73 -8.09
N ILE A 97 -2.23 4.30 -7.01
CA ILE A 97 -2.91 4.37 -5.73
C ILE A 97 -3.22 5.83 -5.43
N VAL A 98 -4.49 6.09 -5.10
CA VAL A 98 -4.97 7.42 -4.73
C VAL A 98 -5.50 7.38 -3.31
N ASN A 99 -5.01 8.25 -2.46
CA ASN A 99 -5.48 8.43 -1.08
C ASN A 99 -6.10 9.80 -0.89
N SER A 100 -7.20 9.87 -0.19
CA SER A 100 -7.87 11.14 0.11
C SER A 100 -8.38 11.18 1.56
N PRO A 101 -7.82 12.04 2.42
CA PRO A 101 -6.56 12.77 2.25
C PRO A 101 -5.37 11.81 2.20
N ASP A 102 -4.21 12.30 1.77
CA ASP A 102 -3.03 11.47 1.60
C ASP A 102 -2.46 10.99 2.94
N ILE A 103 -1.91 9.78 2.94
CA ILE A 103 -1.12 9.25 4.04
C ILE A 103 0.30 9.85 4.03
N GLY A 104 0.83 10.12 2.84
CA GLY A 104 2.12 10.76 2.64
C GLY A 104 3.28 9.79 2.43
N ALA A 105 4.27 10.26 1.68
CA ALA A 105 5.47 9.48 1.36
C ALA A 105 6.27 9.10 2.62
N GLN A 106 6.23 9.95 3.65
CA GLN A 106 6.99 9.70 4.88
C GLN A 106 6.54 8.41 5.58
N TYR A 107 5.26 8.06 5.50
CA TYR A 107 4.77 6.79 6.02
C TYR A 107 5.58 5.62 5.42
N PHE A 108 5.72 5.61 4.10
CA PHE A 108 6.43 4.53 3.41
C PHE A 108 7.91 4.52 3.71
N ARG A 109 8.54 5.68 3.93
CA ARG A 109 9.94 5.76 4.37
C ARG A 109 10.10 5.15 5.77
N ASP A 110 9.16 5.44 6.67
CA ASP A 110 9.19 4.89 8.03
C ASP A 110 8.97 3.37 8.04
N VAL A 111 8.05 2.88 7.20
CA VAL A 111 7.84 1.43 7.02
C VAL A 111 9.08 0.79 6.39
N ALA A 112 9.68 1.43 5.40
CA ALA A 112 10.89 0.92 4.75
C ALA A 112 12.04 0.77 5.75
N ALA A 113 12.19 1.70 6.68
CA ALA A 113 13.22 1.61 7.71
C ALA A 113 13.06 0.35 8.59
N VAL A 114 11.83 -0.06 8.84
CA VAL A 114 11.55 -1.30 9.59
C VAL A 114 11.77 -2.54 8.72
N VAL A 115 11.16 -2.56 7.54
CA VAL A 115 11.16 -3.74 6.66
C VAL A 115 12.55 -4.02 6.10
N ASN A 116 13.31 -2.98 5.78
CA ASN A 116 14.62 -3.10 5.13
C ASN A 116 15.78 -3.24 6.13
N ALA A 117 15.49 -3.29 7.44
CA ALA A 117 16.53 -3.39 8.47
C ALA A 117 17.30 -4.72 8.45
N GLY A 118 16.74 -5.73 7.79
CA GLY A 118 17.32 -7.07 7.74
C GLY A 118 16.88 -7.93 8.93
N GLY A 119 17.07 -9.24 8.80
CA GLY A 119 16.67 -10.20 9.81
C GLY A 119 15.15 -10.44 9.85
N PRO A 120 14.66 -11.10 10.91
CA PRO A 120 13.23 -11.38 11.06
C PRO A 120 12.43 -10.09 11.12
N PRO A 121 11.17 -10.07 10.59
CA PRO A 121 10.33 -8.89 10.64
C PRO A 121 10.03 -8.46 12.09
N ASP A 122 10.21 -7.18 12.37
CA ASP A 122 9.83 -6.58 13.66
C ASP A 122 8.38 -6.13 13.59
N LYS A 123 7.46 -7.03 13.94
CA LYS A 123 6.03 -6.76 13.87
C LYS A 123 5.60 -5.65 14.79
N ALA A 124 6.18 -5.56 15.98
CA ALA A 124 5.85 -4.51 16.95
C ALA A 124 6.25 -3.14 16.43
N ALA A 125 7.43 -3.02 15.81
CA ALA A 125 7.89 -1.78 15.21
C ALA A 125 6.99 -1.36 14.04
N LEU A 126 6.59 -2.32 13.19
CA LEU A 126 5.70 -2.04 12.07
C LEU A 126 4.33 -1.54 12.53
N VAL A 127 3.74 -2.20 13.52
CA VAL A 127 2.45 -1.79 14.10
C VAL A 127 2.54 -0.39 14.70
N SER A 128 3.67 -0.08 15.36
CA SER A 128 3.91 1.25 15.93
C SER A 128 3.94 2.33 14.84
N VAL A 129 4.61 2.07 13.72
CA VAL A 129 4.61 3.00 12.57
C VAL A 129 3.20 3.18 12.03
N MET A 130 2.49 2.08 11.79
CA MET A 130 1.13 2.12 11.27
C MET A 130 0.23 2.97 12.14
N ALA A 131 0.28 2.80 13.46
CA ALA A 131 -0.55 3.52 14.41
C ALA A 131 -0.34 5.04 14.33
N ARG A 132 0.90 5.48 14.10
CA ARG A 132 1.21 6.93 13.98
C ARG A 132 0.49 7.60 12.79
N TYR A 133 0.12 6.82 11.79
CA TYR A 133 -0.53 7.31 10.57
C TYR A 133 -2.00 6.90 10.47
N GLY A 134 -2.57 6.37 11.57
CA GLY A 134 -3.98 6.00 11.59
C GLY A 134 -4.31 4.68 10.90
N LEU A 135 -3.32 3.82 10.67
CA LEU A 135 -3.56 2.49 10.12
C LEU A 135 -3.73 1.49 11.25
N VAL A 136 -4.71 0.61 11.10
CA VAL A 136 -5.06 -0.40 12.10
C VAL A 136 -4.91 -1.78 11.47
N PRO A 137 -3.98 -2.62 11.97
CA PRO A 137 -3.89 -4.00 11.49
C PRO A 137 -5.20 -4.75 11.72
N ALA A 138 -5.58 -5.63 10.79
CA ALA A 138 -6.75 -6.45 10.96
C ALA A 138 -6.54 -7.41 12.15
N PRO A 139 -7.60 -7.73 12.92
CA PRO A 139 -7.47 -8.69 14.00
C PRO A 139 -7.09 -10.07 13.44
N PRO A 140 -6.31 -10.86 14.18
CA PRO A 140 -6.02 -12.25 13.76
C PRO A 140 -7.31 -13.08 13.73
N ASN A 141 -7.39 -13.98 12.76
CA ASN A 141 -8.51 -14.91 12.65
C ASN A 141 -8.34 -16.05 13.65
#